data_27952e786f5b73019ec0922afe94938a
#
_entry.id   27952e786f5b73019ec0922afe94938a
#
_cell.length_a   1.000
_cell.length_b   1.000
_cell.length_c   1.000
_cell.angle_alpha   90.00
_cell.angle_beta   90.00
_cell.angle_gamma   90.00
#
_symmetry.space_group_name_H-M   'P 1'
#
loop_
_entity.id
_entity.type
_entity.pdbx_description
1 polymer ?
#
loop_
_entity_poly.entity_id
_entity_poly.type
_entity_poly.pdbx_seq_one_letter_code
_entity_poly.pdbx_strand_id
1 'polypeptide(L)'
;MKKYFILCLLFFGTLSLYAEKVSLKVYNSFQIIEVNDVLFLGYGNRVSEIKFENDVPNVSKIILEGTAFLKDYSFISSCKNLEVLVMNNITVDNFDFLLSCKQLKVLALDSIKCNQLPNINEFKKLEYFALTNSDLELCDSFINHGQKLKFINLSYNKISKLPKLNSDDNSLYFVNGNLVKPVEQKNYIFCDDISKNLPKEFMEYIR
;
A
#
# COMPACT_ATOMS: atom_id res chain seq x y z
N MET A 1 -17.50 4.75 -31.72
CA MET A 1 -17.53 4.56 -30.26
C MET A 1 -16.43 3.57 -29.87
N LYS A 2 -15.31 4.04 -29.29
CA LYS A 2 -14.24 3.16 -28.84
C LYS A 2 -14.65 2.54 -27.49
N LYS A 3 -14.88 1.24 -27.46
CA LYS A 3 -15.07 0.48 -26.23
C LYS A 3 -13.73 0.46 -25.48
N TYR A 4 -13.63 1.22 -24.41
CA TYR A 4 -12.51 1.10 -23.50
C TYR A 4 -12.73 -0.14 -22.65
N PHE A 5 -11.90 -1.16 -22.88
CA PHE A 5 -11.82 -2.35 -22.06
C PHE A 5 -11.20 -1.95 -20.71
N ILE A 6 -11.97 -2.04 -19.64
CA ILE A 6 -11.43 -2.12 -18.29
C ILE A 6 -10.88 -3.54 -18.18
N LEU A 7 -9.55 -3.69 -18.28
CA LEU A 7 -8.89 -4.97 -18.11
C LEU A 7 -8.87 -5.30 -16.61
N CYS A 8 -9.96 -5.88 -16.09
CA CYS A 8 -9.92 -6.61 -14.84
C CYS A 8 -9.17 -7.90 -15.12
N LEU A 9 -7.88 -7.97 -14.78
CA LEU A 9 -7.16 -9.24 -14.73
C LEU A 9 -7.75 -10.07 -13.59
N LEU A 10 -8.68 -10.94 -13.95
CA LEU A 10 -9.15 -12.02 -13.09
C LEU A 10 -7.98 -13.00 -12.88
N PHE A 11 -7.30 -12.88 -11.77
CA PHE A 11 -6.47 -13.97 -11.29
C PHE A 11 -7.40 -15.10 -10.87
N PHE A 12 -7.32 -16.23 -11.57
CA PHE A 12 -8.00 -17.45 -11.20
C PHE A 12 -7.42 -18.01 -9.89
N GLY A 13 -7.95 -17.54 -8.78
CA GLY A 13 -7.83 -18.19 -7.47
C GLY A 13 -9.18 -18.84 -7.17
N THR A 14 -9.18 -20.06 -6.72
CA THR A 14 -10.27 -20.93 -6.25
C THR A 14 -11.64 -20.26 -6.15
N LEU A 15 -12.64 -20.80 -6.84
CA LEU A 15 -14.05 -20.41 -6.79
C LEU A 15 -14.48 -20.13 -5.33
N SER A 16 -14.43 -18.90 -4.92
CA SER A 16 -15.06 -18.45 -3.69
C SER A 16 -16.57 -18.41 -3.94
N LEU A 17 -17.34 -19.11 -3.13
CA LEU A 17 -18.80 -19.11 -3.20
C LEU A 17 -19.44 -17.75 -2.87
N TYR A 18 -18.61 -16.74 -2.52
CA TYR A 18 -19.07 -15.40 -2.09
C TYR A 18 -18.20 -14.33 -2.76
N ALA A 19 -18.55 -13.98 -4.00
CA ALA A 19 -17.98 -12.79 -4.62
C ALA A 19 -18.62 -11.53 -4.02
N GLU A 20 -17.80 -10.53 -3.71
CA GLU A 20 -18.25 -9.22 -3.26
C GLU A 20 -18.69 -8.38 -4.46
N LYS A 21 -19.84 -7.76 -4.37
CA LYS A 21 -20.30 -6.81 -5.38
C LYS A 21 -19.79 -5.42 -5.07
N VAL A 22 -19.11 -4.82 -6.05
CA VAL A 22 -18.53 -3.50 -5.96
C VAL A 22 -19.15 -2.62 -7.03
N SER A 23 -19.78 -1.54 -6.61
CA SER A 23 -20.27 -0.49 -7.51
C SER A 23 -19.15 0.51 -7.78
N LEU A 24 -18.79 0.67 -9.04
CA LEU A 24 -17.79 1.63 -9.51
C LEU A 24 -18.50 2.72 -10.33
N LYS A 25 -18.28 3.98 -9.98
CA LYS A 25 -18.70 5.10 -10.80
C LYS A 25 -17.60 5.44 -11.81
N VAL A 26 -17.88 5.20 -13.08
CA VAL A 26 -16.99 5.50 -14.20
C VAL A 26 -17.64 6.58 -15.05
N TYR A 27 -17.06 7.78 -15.11
CA TYR A 27 -17.71 8.98 -15.67
C TYR A 27 -19.07 9.25 -14.98
N ASN A 28 -20.16 9.20 -15.73
CA ASN A 28 -21.53 9.47 -15.25
C ASN A 28 -22.37 8.20 -15.11
N SER A 29 -21.77 7.02 -15.18
CA SER A 29 -22.46 5.73 -15.08
C SER A 29 -21.90 4.87 -13.96
N PHE A 30 -22.77 4.05 -13.36
CA PHE A 30 -22.34 3.03 -12.40
C PHE A 30 -22.17 1.70 -13.12
N GLN A 31 -21.14 0.97 -12.72
CA GLN A 31 -20.86 -0.40 -13.15
C GLN A 31 -20.73 -1.26 -11.91
N ILE A 32 -21.35 -2.42 -11.91
CA ILE A 32 -21.19 -3.40 -10.83
C ILE A 32 -20.20 -4.44 -11.33
N ILE A 33 -19.18 -4.68 -10.53
CA ILE A 33 -18.22 -5.77 -10.71
C ILE A 33 -18.28 -6.73 -9.53
N GLU A 34 -17.89 -7.96 -9.76
CA GLU A 34 -17.72 -8.95 -8.70
C GLU A 34 -16.23 -9.11 -8.42
N VAL A 35 -15.86 -9.05 -7.15
CA VAL A 35 -14.49 -9.29 -6.67
C VAL A 35 -14.52 -10.41 -5.64
N ASN A 36 -13.52 -11.28 -5.68
CA ASN A 36 -13.40 -12.31 -4.66
C ASN A 36 -12.77 -11.69 -3.39
N ASP A 37 -11.46 -11.81 -3.24
CA ASP A 37 -10.71 -11.27 -2.10
C ASP A 37 -9.77 -10.12 -2.50
N VAL A 38 -9.65 -9.83 -3.81
CA VAL A 38 -8.73 -8.81 -4.35
C VAL A 38 -9.48 -7.76 -5.17
N LEU A 39 -9.39 -6.50 -4.77
CA LEU A 39 -9.79 -5.35 -5.58
C LEU A 39 -8.57 -4.73 -6.23
N PHE A 40 -8.51 -4.75 -7.57
CA PHE A 40 -7.45 -4.13 -8.36
C PHE A 40 -8.00 -3.05 -9.30
N LEU A 41 -7.43 -1.85 -9.21
CA LEU A 41 -7.68 -0.75 -10.15
C LEU A 41 -6.34 -0.23 -10.69
N GLY A 42 -6.05 -0.57 -11.94
CA GLY A 42 -4.81 -0.20 -12.62
C GLY A 42 -4.84 1.19 -13.25
N TYR A 43 -3.72 1.58 -13.84
CA TYR A 43 -3.55 2.85 -14.53
C TYR A 43 -4.57 3.09 -15.64
N GLY A 44 -4.97 4.34 -15.80
CA GLY A 44 -5.90 4.75 -16.84
C GLY A 44 -7.36 4.45 -16.54
N ASN A 45 -7.67 3.87 -15.37
CA ASN A 45 -9.05 3.78 -14.93
C ASN A 45 -9.62 5.20 -14.72
N ARG A 46 -10.94 5.33 -14.89
CA ARG A 46 -11.66 6.60 -14.70
C ARG A 46 -12.69 6.49 -13.59
N VAL A 47 -12.40 5.64 -12.62
CA VAL A 47 -13.23 5.43 -11.45
C VAL A 47 -13.15 6.67 -10.56
N SER A 48 -14.28 7.26 -10.25
CA SER A 48 -14.39 8.43 -9.37
C SER A 48 -15.01 8.11 -8.01
N GLU A 49 -15.67 6.96 -7.90
CA GLU A 49 -16.32 6.51 -6.66
C GLU A 49 -16.33 4.99 -6.62
N ILE A 50 -16.11 4.42 -5.43
CA ILE A 50 -16.16 2.98 -5.14
C ILE A 50 -17.09 2.77 -3.97
N LYS A 51 -17.99 1.81 -4.09
CA LYS A 51 -18.90 1.41 -3.00
C LYS A 51 -19.06 -0.09 -3.00
N PHE A 52 -18.83 -0.72 -1.85
CA PHE A 52 -19.20 -2.09 -1.62
C PHE A 52 -20.70 -2.19 -1.34
N GLU A 53 -21.38 -3.23 -1.84
CA GLU A 53 -22.78 -3.50 -1.51
C GLU A 53 -22.91 -4.04 -0.08
N ASN A 54 -21.91 -4.75 0.42
CA ASN A 54 -21.85 -5.24 1.79
C ASN A 54 -21.14 -4.23 2.71
N ASP A 55 -21.66 -4.05 3.91
CA ASP A 55 -21.07 -3.16 4.92
C ASP A 55 -19.69 -3.64 5.43
N VAL A 56 -19.43 -4.95 5.37
CA VAL A 56 -18.17 -5.58 5.75
C VAL A 56 -17.75 -6.53 4.63
N PRO A 57 -17.13 -6.01 3.55
CA PRO A 57 -16.72 -6.83 2.41
C PRO A 57 -15.58 -7.78 2.80
N ASN A 58 -15.58 -8.97 2.20
CA ASN A 58 -14.55 -9.97 2.39
C ASN A 58 -13.37 -9.74 1.41
N VAL A 59 -12.81 -8.52 1.47
CA VAL A 59 -11.65 -8.14 0.65
C VAL A 59 -10.40 -8.12 1.53
N SER A 60 -9.43 -8.97 1.17
CA SER A 60 -8.16 -9.08 1.88
C SER A 60 -7.04 -8.26 1.25
N LYS A 61 -7.16 -7.94 -0.05
CA LYS A 61 -6.14 -7.21 -0.79
C LYS A 61 -6.76 -6.12 -1.67
N ILE A 62 -6.20 -4.92 -1.59
CA ILE A 62 -6.55 -3.77 -2.44
C ILE A 62 -5.28 -3.25 -3.10
N ILE A 63 -5.32 -3.09 -4.43
CA ILE A 63 -4.26 -2.50 -5.24
C ILE A 63 -4.85 -1.37 -6.06
N LEU A 64 -4.34 -0.15 -5.86
CA LEU A 64 -4.77 1.06 -6.55
C LEU A 64 -3.56 1.71 -7.23
N GLU A 65 -3.62 1.85 -8.55
CA GLU A 65 -2.53 2.42 -9.35
C GLU A 65 -3.05 3.56 -10.22
N GLY A 66 -2.52 4.78 -9.99
CA GLY A 66 -2.82 5.94 -10.81
C GLY A 66 -4.31 6.30 -10.86
N THR A 67 -5.02 6.21 -9.75
CA THR A 67 -6.45 6.48 -9.63
C THR A 67 -6.75 7.99 -9.61
N ALA A 68 -6.38 8.71 -10.67
CA ALA A 68 -6.42 10.18 -10.73
C ALA A 68 -7.82 10.78 -10.49
N PHE A 69 -8.88 10.05 -10.78
CA PHE A 69 -10.27 10.51 -10.63
C PHE A 69 -10.88 10.14 -9.28
N LEU A 70 -10.35 9.14 -8.59
CA LEU A 70 -10.78 8.76 -7.25
C LEU A 70 -10.22 9.75 -6.23
N LYS A 71 -11.10 10.36 -5.44
CA LYS A 71 -10.72 11.37 -4.44
C LYS A 71 -11.04 10.91 -3.02
N ASP A 72 -11.98 9.99 -2.89
CA ASP A 72 -12.41 9.45 -1.60
C ASP A 72 -12.00 7.97 -1.49
N TYR A 73 -11.20 7.68 -0.48
CA TYR A 73 -10.71 6.34 -0.15
C TYR A 73 -11.40 5.75 1.09
N SER A 74 -12.46 6.39 1.58
CA SER A 74 -13.19 5.97 2.78
C SER A 74 -13.80 4.57 2.67
N PHE A 75 -14.09 4.09 1.44
CA PHE A 75 -14.56 2.73 1.18
C PHE A 75 -13.62 1.66 1.76
N ILE A 76 -12.31 1.94 1.87
CA ILE A 76 -11.32 1.03 2.45
C ILE A 76 -11.62 0.78 3.93
N SER A 77 -12.20 1.75 4.63
CA SER A 77 -12.50 1.63 6.06
C SER A 77 -13.50 0.52 6.38
N SER A 78 -14.32 0.09 5.43
CA SER A 78 -15.24 -1.04 5.57
C SER A 78 -14.54 -2.41 5.47
N CYS A 79 -13.34 -2.48 4.83
CA CYS A 79 -12.60 -3.70 4.60
C CYS A 79 -11.85 -4.16 5.87
N LYS A 80 -12.58 -4.67 6.87
CA LYS A 80 -12.01 -5.08 8.17
C LYS A 80 -11.02 -6.24 8.07
N ASN A 81 -11.12 -7.05 7.02
CA ASN A 81 -10.24 -8.18 6.74
C ASN A 81 -9.05 -7.82 5.86
N LEU A 82 -8.86 -6.53 5.55
CA LEU A 82 -7.77 -6.08 4.68
C LEU A 82 -6.41 -6.39 5.29
N GLU A 83 -5.64 -7.23 4.61
CA GLU A 83 -4.27 -7.63 4.96
C GLU A 83 -3.22 -6.90 4.13
N VAL A 84 -3.55 -6.56 2.88
CA VAL A 84 -2.60 -5.96 1.93
C VAL A 84 -3.22 -4.73 1.27
N LEU A 85 -2.54 -3.59 1.41
CA LEU A 85 -2.85 -2.38 0.65
C LEU A 85 -1.62 -1.93 -0.12
N VAL A 86 -1.80 -1.78 -1.43
CA VAL A 86 -0.82 -1.17 -2.33
C VAL A 86 -1.45 0.05 -2.98
N MET A 87 -0.81 1.21 -2.85
CA MET A 87 -1.23 2.46 -3.48
C MET A 87 -0.05 3.05 -4.24
N ASN A 88 -0.23 3.33 -5.53
CA ASN A 88 0.84 3.83 -6.39
C ASN A 88 0.35 5.04 -7.20
N ASN A 89 1.15 6.10 -7.22
CA ASN A 89 0.89 7.35 -7.94
C ASN A 89 -0.49 7.95 -7.60
N ILE A 90 -0.71 8.20 -6.32
CA ILE A 90 -1.99 8.63 -5.76
C ILE A 90 -1.79 9.89 -4.90
N THR A 91 -2.81 10.74 -4.88
CA THR A 91 -2.88 11.89 -3.98
C THR A 91 -3.98 11.65 -2.96
N VAL A 92 -3.64 11.75 -1.67
CA VAL A 92 -4.59 11.65 -0.54
C VAL A 92 -4.33 12.79 0.44
N ASP A 93 -5.34 13.20 1.20
CA ASP A 93 -5.12 14.21 2.25
C ASP A 93 -4.47 13.57 3.48
N ASN A 94 -4.99 12.45 3.93
CA ASN A 94 -4.51 11.67 5.07
C ASN A 94 -4.85 10.18 4.89
N PHE A 95 -4.52 9.37 5.89
CA PHE A 95 -4.74 7.92 5.88
C PHE A 95 -5.71 7.46 6.98
N ASP A 96 -6.62 8.31 7.44
CA ASP A 96 -7.57 7.98 8.52
C ASP A 96 -8.49 6.81 8.16
N PHE A 97 -8.75 6.60 6.86
CA PHE A 97 -9.50 5.45 6.36
C PHE A 97 -8.85 4.10 6.68
N LEU A 98 -7.56 4.07 7.02
CA LEU A 98 -6.86 2.86 7.42
C LEU A 98 -7.03 2.50 8.91
N LEU A 99 -7.50 3.41 9.75
CA LEU A 99 -7.56 3.20 11.20
C LEU A 99 -8.41 2.01 11.60
N SER A 100 -9.33 1.59 10.75
CA SER A 100 -10.18 0.40 10.93
C SER A 100 -9.57 -0.91 10.42
N CYS A 101 -8.51 -0.84 9.60
CA CYS A 101 -7.88 -2.00 8.94
C CYS A 101 -6.89 -2.70 9.88
N LYS A 102 -7.36 -3.26 11.00
CA LYS A 102 -6.49 -3.84 12.04
C LYS A 102 -5.81 -5.17 11.66
N GLN A 103 -6.18 -5.76 10.52
CA GLN A 103 -5.55 -6.97 9.99
C GLN A 103 -4.39 -6.67 9.03
N LEU A 104 -4.08 -5.40 8.77
CA LEU A 104 -3.09 -4.98 7.78
C LEU A 104 -1.69 -5.52 8.14
N LYS A 105 -1.13 -6.29 7.20
CA LYS A 105 0.21 -6.91 7.27
C LYS A 105 1.18 -6.22 6.33
N VAL A 106 0.68 -5.72 5.19
CA VAL A 106 1.47 -5.06 4.15
C VAL A 106 0.84 -3.72 3.80
N LEU A 107 1.61 -2.65 3.90
CA LEU A 107 1.27 -1.32 3.43
C LEU A 107 2.38 -0.83 2.51
N ALA A 108 2.10 -0.79 1.21
CA ALA A 108 3.04 -0.32 0.20
C ALA A 108 2.50 0.95 -0.48
N LEU A 109 3.22 2.04 -0.30
CA LEU A 109 2.91 3.37 -0.78
C LEU A 109 4.04 3.83 -1.70
N ASP A 110 3.77 4.00 -2.99
CA ASP A 110 4.75 4.48 -3.96
C ASP A 110 4.24 5.74 -4.66
N SER A 111 5.11 6.73 -4.81
CA SER A 111 4.77 7.98 -5.49
C SER A 111 3.50 8.65 -4.91
N ILE A 112 3.41 8.68 -3.59
CA ILE A 112 2.27 9.24 -2.87
C ILE A 112 2.49 10.72 -2.59
N LYS A 113 1.42 11.51 -2.85
CA LYS A 113 1.32 12.90 -2.39
C LYS A 113 0.27 12.98 -1.30
N CYS A 114 0.66 13.40 -0.10
CA CYS A 114 -0.25 13.55 1.05
C CYS A 114 0.16 14.71 1.95
N ASN A 115 -0.81 15.23 2.69
CA ASN A 115 -0.55 16.26 3.71
C ASN A 115 -0.07 15.63 5.03
N GLN A 116 -0.54 14.40 5.32
CA GLN A 116 -0.20 13.68 6.53
C GLN A 116 0.06 12.20 6.23
N LEU A 117 1.23 11.71 6.67
CA LEU A 117 1.61 10.30 6.54
C LEU A 117 0.84 9.42 7.55
N PRO A 118 0.67 8.13 7.24
CA PRO A 118 0.02 7.20 8.16
C PRO A 118 0.85 7.01 9.43
N ASN A 119 0.19 6.97 10.58
CA ASN A 119 0.84 6.51 11.81
C ASN A 119 0.94 4.99 11.81
N ILE A 120 2.08 4.45 11.38
CA ILE A 120 2.28 3.00 11.28
C ILE A 120 2.15 2.26 12.62
N ASN A 121 2.28 2.96 13.75
CA ASN A 121 2.13 2.38 15.09
C ASN A 121 0.70 1.92 15.41
N GLU A 122 -0.29 2.34 14.62
CA GLU A 122 -1.66 1.88 14.74
C GLU A 122 -1.89 0.45 14.20
N PHE A 123 -0.98 -0.08 13.39
CA PHE A 123 -1.14 -1.36 12.69
C PHE A 123 -0.31 -2.47 13.36
N LYS A 124 -0.87 -3.09 14.41
CA LYS A 124 -0.16 -4.07 15.26
C LYS A 124 0.27 -5.37 14.55
N LYS A 125 -0.28 -5.64 13.35
CA LYS A 125 0.05 -6.81 12.53
C LYS A 125 0.93 -6.46 11.33
N LEU A 126 1.32 -5.19 11.17
CA LEU A 126 2.11 -4.75 10.04
C LEU A 126 3.52 -5.36 10.10
N GLU A 127 3.88 -6.09 9.07
CA GLU A 127 5.17 -6.76 8.90
C GLU A 127 6.02 -6.13 7.80
N TYR A 128 5.38 -5.54 6.78
CA TYR A 128 6.02 -4.83 5.70
C TYR A 128 5.43 -3.44 5.53
N PHE A 129 6.29 -2.43 5.53
CA PHE A 129 5.94 -1.05 5.20
C PHE A 129 6.84 -0.52 4.10
N ALA A 130 6.27 0.08 3.06
CA ALA A 130 7.00 0.82 2.06
C ALA A 130 6.41 2.22 1.88
N LEU A 131 7.28 3.21 1.83
CA LEU A 131 6.99 4.56 1.37
C LEU A 131 8.14 4.97 0.44
N THR A 132 7.93 4.80 -0.87
CA THR A 132 8.95 5.01 -1.89
C THR A 132 8.57 6.16 -2.83
N ASN A 133 9.55 6.81 -3.44
CA ASN A 133 9.33 7.88 -4.44
C ASN A 133 8.33 8.99 -3.97
N SER A 134 8.33 9.31 -2.67
CA SER A 134 7.28 10.14 -2.05
C SER A 134 7.81 11.41 -1.40
N ASP A 135 9.00 11.85 -1.81
CA ASP A 135 9.65 13.08 -1.34
C ASP A 135 9.88 13.16 0.19
N LEU A 136 9.91 12.01 0.87
CA LEU A 136 10.13 11.96 2.32
C LEU A 136 11.52 12.52 2.69
N GLU A 137 11.57 13.50 3.59
CA GLU A 137 12.82 14.12 4.05
C GLU A 137 13.28 13.59 5.43
N LEU A 138 12.33 13.26 6.30
CA LEU A 138 12.57 12.79 7.66
C LEU A 138 11.93 11.41 7.85
N CYS A 139 12.66 10.50 8.48
CA CYS A 139 12.21 9.11 8.66
C CYS A 139 12.12 8.66 10.13
N ASP A 140 12.29 9.56 11.09
CA ASP A 140 12.32 9.22 12.52
C ASP A 140 11.06 8.49 12.99
N SER A 141 9.88 8.84 12.44
CA SER A 141 8.61 8.19 12.76
C SER A 141 8.47 6.75 12.27
N PHE A 142 9.34 6.32 11.35
CA PHE A 142 9.33 4.98 10.76
C PHE A 142 10.50 4.10 11.26
N ILE A 143 11.30 4.61 12.18
CA ILE A 143 12.49 3.93 12.69
C ILE A 143 12.40 3.82 14.21
N ASN A 144 12.94 2.74 14.77
CA ASN A 144 12.90 2.45 16.20
C ASN A 144 11.45 2.40 16.77
N HIS A 145 10.50 1.94 15.95
CA HIS A 145 9.14 1.69 16.38
C HIS A 145 9.07 0.39 17.18
N GLY A 146 8.27 0.35 18.23
CA GLY A 146 8.07 -0.85 19.08
C GLY A 146 7.24 -1.95 18.43
N GLN A 147 7.26 -2.08 17.09
CA GLN A 147 6.43 -3.00 16.34
C GLN A 147 7.22 -4.17 15.75
N LYS A 148 6.49 -5.20 15.32
CA LYS A 148 7.04 -6.40 14.67
C LYS A 148 7.29 -6.20 13.17
N LEU A 149 7.59 -4.98 12.72
CA LEU A 149 7.97 -4.74 11.34
C LEU A 149 9.26 -5.49 11.02
N LYS A 150 9.23 -6.27 9.96
CA LYS A 150 10.38 -7.03 9.47
C LYS A 150 11.12 -6.26 8.40
N PHE A 151 10.38 -5.52 7.57
CA PHE A 151 10.90 -4.82 6.40
C PHE A 151 10.30 -3.43 6.28
N ILE A 152 11.17 -2.45 6.09
CA ILE A 152 10.81 -1.06 5.89
C ILE A 152 11.55 -0.57 4.65
N ASN A 153 10.80 -0.19 3.62
CA ASN A 153 11.38 0.36 2.41
C ASN A 153 11.11 1.86 2.30
N LEU A 154 12.15 2.66 2.44
CA LEU A 154 12.13 4.11 2.31
C LEU A 154 12.99 4.59 1.13
N SER A 155 13.22 3.72 0.14
CA SER A 155 14.08 4.02 -1.01
C SER A 155 13.49 5.13 -1.89
N TYR A 156 14.37 5.82 -2.61
CA TYR A 156 14.01 6.86 -3.58
C TYR A 156 13.19 8.02 -2.98
N ASN A 157 13.62 8.49 -1.81
CA ASN A 157 13.09 9.68 -1.16
C ASN A 157 14.17 10.76 -1.05
N LYS A 158 13.95 11.78 -0.23
CA LYS A 158 14.88 12.89 0.01
C LYS A 158 15.52 12.84 1.40
N ILE A 159 15.59 11.67 2.01
CA ILE A 159 16.15 11.49 3.34
C ILE A 159 17.63 11.87 3.32
N SER A 160 18.01 12.84 4.13
CA SER A 160 19.39 13.34 4.23
C SER A 160 20.13 12.82 5.45
N LYS A 161 19.42 12.25 6.43
CA LYS A 161 19.98 11.72 7.67
C LYS A 161 19.21 10.49 8.12
N LEU A 162 19.94 9.42 8.44
CA LEU A 162 19.38 8.23 9.07
C LEU A 162 19.63 8.28 10.58
N PRO A 163 18.61 8.04 11.42
CA PRO A 163 18.80 7.94 12.86
C PRO A 163 19.53 6.63 13.22
N LYS A 164 20.15 6.64 14.40
CA LYS A 164 20.76 5.43 14.94
C LYS A 164 19.64 4.46 15.35
N LEU A 165 19.74 3.20 14.89
CA LEU A 165 18.81 2.14 15.29
C LEU A 165 19.07 1.69 16.72
N ASN A 166 18.02 1.30 17.44
CA ASN A 166 18.13 0.65 18.73
C ASN A 166 18.78 -0.74 18.58
N SER A 167 19.45 -1.22 19.63
CA SER A 167 20.15 -2.52 19.60
C SER A 167 19.22 -3.71 19.41
N ASP A 168 17.98 -3.59 19.77
CA ASP A 168 16.91 -4.60 19.69
C ASP A 168 16.07 -4.49 18.41
N ASP A 169 16.32 -3.49 17.57
CA ASP A 169 15.67 -3.37 16.27
C ASP A 169 16.28 -4.39 15.29
N ASN A 170 15.45 -5.35 14.89
CA ASN A 170 15.81 -6.41 13.95
C ASN A 170 15.20 -6.20 12.56
N SER A 171 14.54 -5.07 12.31
CA SER A 171 13.96 -4.75 11.01
C SER A 171 15.06 -4.48 9.98
N LEU A 172 14.77 -4.78 8.71
CA LEU A 172 15.63 -4.41 7.59
C LEU A 172 15.09 -3.13 6.94
N TYR A 173 15.95 -2.14 6.79
CA TYR A 173 15.63 -0.83 6.25
C TYR A 173 16.28 -0.65 4.87
N PHE A 174 15.47 -0.60 3.83
CA PHE A 174 15.91 -0.27 2.47
C PHE A 174 15.86 1.24 2.28
N VAL A 175 16.99 1.85 1.98
CA VAL A 175 17.13 3.32 1.94
C VAL A 175 17.89 3.79 0.70
N ASN A 176 17.97 2.97 -0.34
CA ASN A 176 18.66 3.33 -1.57
C ASN A 176 18.04 4.55 -2.27
N GLY A 177 18.81 5.28 -3.06
CA GLY A 177 18.31 6.44 -3.80
C GLY A 177 17.93 7.66 -2.96
N ASN A 178 18.31 7.69 -1.67
CA ASN A 178 18.18 8.86 -0.79
C ASN A 178 19.42 9.76 -0.85
N LEU A 179 19.35 10.92 -0.18
CA LEU A 179 20.46 11.89 -0.12
C LEU A 179 21.53 11.51 0.91
N VAL A 180 21.28 10.46 1.71
CA VAL A 180 22.22 10.01 2.73
C VAL A 180 23.39 9.25 2.11
N LYS A 181 24.57 9.37 2.72
CA LYS A 181 25.71 8.50 2.41
C LYS A 181 25.50 7.13 3.05
N PRO A 182 25.96 6.03 2.42
CA PRO A 182 25.96 4.71 3.02
C PRO A 182 26.62 4.72 4.40
N VAL A 183 25.99 4.07 5.37
CA VAL A 183 26.48 3.93 6.73
C VAL A 183 26.71 2.45 7.03
N GLU A 184 27.76 2.15 7.78
CA GLU A 184 28.07 0.80 8.24
C GLU A 184 27.17 0.44 9.43
N GLN A 185 25.90 0.21 9.16
CA GLN A 185 24.96 -0.30 10.16
C GLN A 185 24.19 -1.48 9.55
N LYS A 186 24.25 -2.63 10.16
CA LYS A 186 23.80 -3.93 9.67
C LYS A 186 22.39 -3.94 9.06
N ASN A 187 21.49 -3.14 9.59
CA ASN A 187 20.08 -3.16 9.20
C ASN A 187 19.75 -2.18 8.08
N TYR A 188 20.66 -1.25 7.72
CA TYR A 188 20.46 -0.36 6.58
C TYR A 188 20.99 -0.99 5.28
N ILE A 189 20.14 -1.07 4.28
CA ILE A 189 20.43 -1.70 3.00
C ILE A 189 20.36 -0.65 1.89
N PHE A 190 21.48 -0.50 1.17
CA PHE A 190 21.66 0.41 0.06
C PHE A 190 21.82 -0.42 -1.23
N CYS A 191 20.74 -0.99 -1.74
CA CYS A 191 20.78 -1.74 -2.99
C CYS A 191 19.51 -1.50 -3.82
N ASP A 192 19.67 -1.55 -5.15
CA ASP A 192 18.55 -1.36 -6.08
C ASP A 192 17.65 -2.61 -6.17
N ASP A 193 18.22 -3.78 -5.95
CA ASP A 193 17.49 -5.05 -6.06
C ASP A 193 17.02 -5.53 -4.69
N ILE A 194 15.85 -5.04 -4.30
CA ILE A 194 15.19 -5.43 -3.03
C ILE A 194 14.88 -6.93 -3.02
N SER A 195 14.66 -7.53 -4.20
CA SER A 195 14.23 -8.93 -4.32
C SER A 195 15.22 -9.92 -3.70
N LYS A 196 16.50 -9.57 -3.65
CA LYS A 196 17.56 -10.40 -3.05
C LYS A 196 17.46 -10.51 -1.53
N ASN A 197 16.80 -9.56 -0.89
CA ASN A 197 16.76 -9.42 0.56
C ASN A 197 15.35 -9.60 1.14
N LEU A 198 14.32 -9.66 0.29
CA LEU A 198 12.95 -9.90 0.71
C LEU A 198 12.62 -11.39 0.73
N PRO A 199 11.93 -11.89 1.77
CA PRO A 199 11.33 -13.20 1.74
C PRO A 199 10.38 -13.37 0.55
N LYS A 200 10.30 -14.57 -0.01
CA LYS A 200 9.46 -14.87 -1.18
C LYS A 200 7.99 -14.51 -0.95
N GLU A 201 7.51 -14.69 0.26
CA GLU A 201 6.14 -14.36 0.67
C GLU A 201 5.79 -12.88 0.45
N PHE A 202 6.76 -11.94 0.61
CA PHE A 202 6.53 -10.53 0.36
C PHE A 202 6.68 -10.14 -1.11
N MET A 203 7.39 -10.94 -1.90
CA MET A 203 7.52 -10.70 -3.34
C MET A 203 6.21 -10.84 -4.09
N GLU A 204 5.27 -11.64 -3.58
CA GLU A 204 3.94 -11.81 -4.17
C GLU A 204 3.06 -10.57 -3.99
N TYR A 205 3.37 -9.72 -3.00
CA TYR A 205 2.59 -8.52 -2.70
C TYR A 205 3.03 -7.28 -3.50
N ILE A 206 4.27 -7.27 -4.02
CA ILE A 206 4.87 -6.11 -4.70
C ILE A 206 5.10 -6.33 -6.21
N ARG A 207 4.63 -7.44 -6.76
CA ARG A 207 4.66 -7.74 -8.21
C ARG A 207 3.39 -7.32 -8.90
#